data_6892e54c10bb963330117b8b2583eda7
#
_entry.id   6892e54c10bb963330117b8b2583eda7
#
_cell.length_a   1.000
_cell.length_b   1.000
_cell.length_c   1.000
_cell.angle_alpha   90.00
_cell.angle_beta   90.00
_cell.angle_gamma   90.00
#
_symmetry.space_group_name_H-M   'P 1'
#
loop_
_entity.id
_entity.type
_entity.pdbx_description
1 polymer ?
#
loop_
_entity_poly.entity_id
_entity_poly.type
_entity_poly.pdbx_seq_one_letter_code
_entity_poly.pdbx_strand_id
1 'polypeptide(L)'
;MLVALGIFGAFIAPQDVHDTLERGVVTPRLQAGAVQLSIAEPRRAQVPNAVPAPADAALAPDTASPKASSAMPHAQSTTPSACKVLLLRMPSVSLTQCEAAQLVPSGAVSVKGVPLYVRDVPAPTLTTAFTPGKSAPPSALKPTEQPMHVLIVGAIHGDELTAASLVLRWIALAQQDGMPVHWRFVPVLNPDGLLAQPATRVNARGVDLNRNFPTPGWAQDAPVYWEKRTRRDPRRWPGKQPLSEPESKFLHAQMAQFKPDLIVSVHAPYGVLDFDGPQVPPERLGRLWLDQVGVFPGSLGHYGGVHRGIPVVTIELPHAQKMPRHAEVTAMWNDLLRWMAAHWAQVQLPLPDGEPPRSTRR
;
A
#
# COMPACT_ATOMS: atom_id res chain seq x y z
N MET A 1 -40.73 57.30 14.93
CA MET A 1 -39.29 57.50 14.94
C MET A 1 -38.65 56.25 15.60
N LEU A 2 -38.42 55.23 14.81
CA LEU A 2 -37.80 53.96 15.25
C LEU A 2 -36.48 53.84 14.52
N VAL A 3 -35.37 53.80 15.26
CA VAL A 3 -34.04 53.58 14.77
C VAL A 3 -33.76 52.08 14.91
N ALA A 4 -33.58 51.38 13.81
CA ALA A 4 -33.14 49.98 13.80
C ALA A 4 -31.61 49.92 13.70
N LEU A 5 -30.96 49.39 14.74
CA LEU A 5 -29.53 49.03 14.72
C LEU A 5 -29.38 47.67 14.05
N GLY A 6 -28.75 47.64 12.88
CA GLY A 6 -28.32 46.43 12.21
C GLY A 6 -26.94 46.01 12.75
N ILE A 7 -26.86 44.78 13.30
CA ILE A 7 -25.60 44.13 13.68
C ILE A 7 -25.09 43.35 12.45
N PHE A 8 -24.03 43.84 11.84
CA PHE A 8 -23.26 43.08 10.83
C PHE A 8 -22.33 42.07 11.54
N GLY A 9 -22.72 40.80 11.51
CA GLY A 9 -21.85 39.71 11.85
C GLY A 9 -20.94 39.41 10.67
N ALA A 10 -19.64 39.70 10.80
CA ALA A 10 -18.65 39.31 9.83
C ALA A 10 -18.37 37.81 9.97
N PHE A 11 -18.82 37.02 8.98
CA PHE A 11 -18.34 35.64 8.76
C PHE A 11 -16.93 35.72 8.24
N ILE A 12 -15.94 35.33 9.05
CA ILE A 12 -14.58 35.07 8.60
C ILE A 12 -14.59 33.67 7.98
N ALA A 13 -14.49 33.60 6.66
CA ALA A 13 -14.23 32.37 5.94
C ALA A 13 -12.79 31.88 6.22
N PRO A 14 -12.53 30.58 6.35
CA PRO A 14 -11.17 30.09 6.45
C PRO A 14 -10.45 30.36 5.12
N GLN A 15 -9.32 31.05 5.20
CA GLN A 15 -8.44 31.25 4.07
C GLN A 15 -7.82 29.92 3.68
N ASP A 16 -8.14 29.47 2.47
CA ASP A 16 -7.41 28.42 1.76
C ASP A 16 -5.97 28.91 1.53
N VAL A 17 -5.03 28.31 2.28
CA VAL A 17 -3.61 28.49 2.02
C VAL A 17 -3.29 27.68 0.74
N HIS A 18 -3.34 28.35 -0.40
CA HIS A 18 -2.73 27.87 -1.62
C HIS A 18 -1.22 27.86 -1.43
N ASP A 19 -0.69 26.66 -1.15
CA ASP A 19 0.74 26.39 -1.20
C ASP A 19 1.18 26.36 -2.66
N THR A 20 1.64 27.52 -3.14
CA THR A 20 2.18 27.67 -4.49
C THR A 20 3.53 26.97 -4.55
N LEU A 21 3.54 25.76 -5.13
CA LEU A 21 4.76 25.05 -5.49
C LEU A 21 5.52 25.85 -6.55
N GLU A 22 6.57 26.54 -6.16
CA GLU A 22 7.56 27.07 -7.10
C GLU A 22 8.20 25.90 -7.87
N ARG A 23 7.85 25.79 -9.14
CA ARG A 23 8.46 24.87 -10.11
C ARG A 23 9.86 25.40 -10.46
N GLY A 24 10.88 24.92 -9.77
CA GLY A 24 12.26 25.06 -10.20
C GLY A 24 12.55 24.08 -11.33
N VAL A 25 12.37 24.50 -12.58
CA VAL A 25 12.85 23.77 -13.75
C VAL A 25 14.37 23.91 -13.81
N VAL A 26 15.10 22.87 -13.40
CA VAL A 26 16.54 22.74 -13.64
C VAL A 26 16.72 21.87 -14.88
N THR A 27 16.97 22.49 -16.01
CA THR A 27 17.47 21.81 -17.21
C THR A 27 18.96 21.50 -17.02
N PRO A 28 19.41 20.25 -17.13
CA PRO A 28 20.86 19.97 -17.14
C PRO A 28 21.43 20.28 -18.52
N ARG A 29 22.29 21.27 -18.58
CA ARG A 29 23.15 21.55 -19.74
C ARG A 29 24.30 20.54 -19.71
N LEU A 30 24.32 19.63 -20.67
CA LEU A 30 25.45 18.70 -20.90
C LEU A 30 26.65 19.51 -21.39
N GLN A 31 27.68 19.64 -20.52
CA GLN A 31 29.04 19.97 -20.96
C GLN A 31 29.89 18.69 -20.92
N ALA A 32 30.35 18.27 -22.06
CA ALA A 32 31.33 17.20 -22.21
C ALA A 32 32.68 17.66 -21.68
N GLY A 33 33.10 17.09 -20.56
CA GLY A 33 34.45 17.20 -20.04
C GLY A 33 34.95 15.82 -19.67
N ALA A 34 35.91 15.28 -20.43
CA ALA A 34 36.54 14.02 -20.16
C ALA A 34 37.40 14.13 -18.90
N VAL A 35 37.04 13.39 -17.85
CA VAL A 35 37.88 13.20 -16.66
C VAL A 35 38.31 11.73 -16.63
N GLN A 36 39.61 11.51 -16.83
CA GLN A 36 40.28 10.21 -16.62
C GLN A 36 40.25 9.88 -15.12
N LEU A 37 39.48 8.85 -14.74
CA LEU A 37 39.54 8.28 -13.39
C LEU A 37 40.54 7.14 -13.35
N SER A 38 41.62 7.35 -12.59
CA SER A 38 42.58 6.35 -12.21
C SER A 38 41.93 5.40 -11.20
N ILE A 39 41.87 4.11 -11.53
CA ILE A 39 41.33 3.07 -10.67
C ILE A 39 42.46 2.64 -9.69
N ALA A 40 42.27 2.99 -8.40
CA ALA A 40 43.11 2.43 -7.32
C ALA A 40 42.42 1.17 -6.80
N GLU A 41 43.15 0.05 -6.79
CA GLU A 41 42.70 -1.24 -6.26
C GLU A 41 42.38 -1.16 -4.75
N PRO A 42 41.29 -1.81 -4.26
CA PRO A 42 41.01 -1.86 -2.85
C PRO A 42 41.91 -2.91 -2.14
N ARG A 43 42.62 -2.47 -1.10
CA ARG A 43 43.35 -3.32 -0.18
C ARG A 43 42.40 -4.31 0.51
N ARG A 44 42.77 -5.59 0.43
CA ARG A 44 42.16 -6.73 1.14
C ARG A 44 42.25 -6.48 2.66
N ALA A 45 41.07 -6.31 3.31
CA ALA A 45 40.98 -6.33 4.77
C ALA A 45 41.01 -7.77 5.27
N GLN A 46 41.90 -8.04 6.25
CA GLN A 46 42.03 -9.31 6.94
C GLN A 46 40.87 -9.56 7.86
N VAL A 47 40.29 -10.77 7.79
CA VAL A 47 39.21 -11.25 8.66
C VAL A 47 39.85 -11.70 9.99
N PRO A 48 39.37 -11.29 11.17
CA PRO A 48 39.77 -11.84 12.44
C PRO A 48 39.12 -13.21 12.71
N ASN A 49 39.88 -14.10 13.32
CA ASN A 49 39.59 -15.50 13.63
C ASN A 49 38.28 -15.72 14.40
N ALA A 50 37.60 -16.80 14.02
CA ALA A 50 36.40 -17.34 14.68
C ALA A 50 36.71 -17.84 16.11
N VAL A 51 35.78 -17.53 17.02
CA VAL A 51 35.73 -18.10 18.37
C VAL A 51 34.95 -19.42 18.29
N PRO A 52 35.40 -20.52 18.93
CA PRO A 52 34.71 -21.81 18.86
C PRO A 52 33.44 -21.84 19.76
N ALA A 53 32.42 -22.51 19.26
CA ALA A 53 31.18 -22.80 19.96
C ALA A 53 31.41 -23.88 21.04
N PRO A 54 30.68 -23.84 22.18
CA PRO A 54 30.74 -24.92 23.17
C PRO A 54 29.87 -26.13 22.73
N ALA A 55 30.36 -27.29 23.12
CA ALA A 55 29.91 -28.62 22.75
C ALA A 55 28.56 -29.04 23.35
N ASP A 56 27.91 -29.94 22.64
CA ASP A 56 26.71 -30.70 22.89
C ASP A 56 26.54 -31.25 24.32
N ALA A 57 25.36 -31.08 24.88
CA ALA A 57 24.83 -31.93 25.92
C ALA A 57 23.63 -32.72 25.36
N ALA A 58 23.83 -34.00 25.14
CA ALA A 58 22.85 -34.96 24.72
C ALA A 58 21.82 -35.20 25.88
N LEU A 59 20.54 -35.04 25.57
CA LEU A 59 19.43 -35.49 26.40
C LEU A 59 18.65 -36.57 25.65
N ALA A 60 18.46 -37.71 26.34
CA ALA A 60 17.80 -38.92 25.89
C ALA A 60 16.30 -38.72 25.64
N PRO A 61 15.63 -39.57 24.84
CA PRO A 61 14.22 -39.42 24.52
C PRO A 61 13.34 -40.02 25.62
N ASP A 62 12.46 -39.23 26.21
CA ASP A 62 11.37 -39.68 27.04
C ASP A 62 10.13 -39.96 26.20
N THR A 63 9.79 -41.24 26.10
CA THR A 63 8.58 -41.76 25.49
C THR A 63 7.42 -41.64 26.47
N ALA A 64 6.58 -40.63 26.33
CA ALA A 64 5.27 -40.61 26.95
C ALA A 64 4.21 -40.09 25.97
N SER A 65 3.39 -41.04 25.46
CA SER A 65 2.15 -40.71 24.75
C SER A 65 1.20 -39.94 25.65
N PRO A 66 0.70 -38.77 25.27
CA PRO A 66 -0.43 -38.19 25.97
C PRO A 66 -1.75 -38.67 25.36
N LYS A 67 -2.58 -39.18 26.25
CA LYS A 67 -4.00 -39.51 26.02
C LYS A 67 -4.76 -38.34 25.40
N ALA A 68 -5.69 -38.71 24.53
CA ALA A 68 -6.69 -37.81 23.97
C ALA A 68 -7.35 -36.96 25.06
N SER A 69 -7.08 -35.68 25.07
CA SER A 69 -7.76 -34.69 25.88
C SER A 69 -8.94 -34.13 25.08
N SER A 70 -10.11 -34.26 25.67
CA SER A 70 -11.38 -33.72 25.22
C SER A 70 -11.29 -32.30 24.71
N ALA A 71 -11.88 -32.05 23.53
CA ALA A 71 -12.01 -30.73 22.90
C ALA A 71 -12.66 -29.74 23.91
N MET A 72 -11.87 -28.78 24.34
CA MET A 72 -12.38 -27.61 25.03
C MET A 72 -13.18 -26.77 24.02
N PRO A 73 -14.34 -26.23 24.41
CA PRO A 73 -15.08 -25.33 23.51
C PRO A 73 -14.22 -24.13 23.18
N HIS A 74 -14.05 -23.86 21.89
CA HIS A 74 -13.40 -22.65 21.40
C HIS A 74 -14.10 -21.44 22.04
N ALA A 75 -13.44 -20.79 22.97
CA ALA A 75 -13.83 -19.45 23.40
C ALA A 75 -13.90 -18.59 22.15
N GLN A 76 -15.09 -18.22 21.73
CA GLN A 76 -15.29 -17.28 20.63
C GLN A 76 -14.59 -15.99 21.05
N SER A 77 -13.47 -15.69 20.40
CA SER A 77 -12.75 -14.45 20.58
C SER A 77 -13.74 -13.31 20.30
N THR A 78 -14.07 -12.53 21.31
CA THR A 78 -14.96 -11.38 21.25
C THR A 78 -14.27 -10.16 20.63
N THR A 79 -13.35 -10.37 19.66
CA THR A 79 -12.75 -9.28 18.92
C THR A 79 -13.86 -8.55 18.15
N PRO A 80 -14.05 -7.25 18.36
CA PRO A 80 -15.08 -6.50 17.65
C PRO A 80 -14.91 -6.69 16.14
N SER A 81 -16.01 -6.89 15.42
CA SER A 81 -15.98 -6.93 13.96
C SER A 81 -15.26 -5.68 13.43
N ALA A 82 -14.29 -5.87 12.52
CA ALA A 82 -13.56 -4.78 11.86
C ALA A 82 -14.52 -3.67 11.42
N CYS A 83 -15.67 -4.04 10.87
CA CYS A 83 -16.66 -3.11 10.34
C CYS A 83 -17.32 -2.26 11.43
N LYS A 84 -17.58 -2.80 12.62
CA LYS A 84 -18.13 -2.01 13.71
C LYS A 84 -17.20 -0.89 14.18
N VAL A 85 -15.90 -1.10 14.07
CA VAL A 85 -14.89 -0.10 14.46
C VAL A 85 -14.60 0.88 13.33
N LEU A 86 -14.31 0.38 12.13
CA LEU A 86 -13.81 1.18 11.03
C LEU A 86 -14.89 2.06 10.37
N LEU A 87 -16.14 1.56 10.27
CA LEU A 87 -17.24 2.29 9.64
C LEU A 87 -17.65 3.57 10.35
N LEU A 88 -17.30 3.74 11.62
CA LEU A 88 -17.53 4.99 12.36
C LEU A 88 -16.96 6.22 11.65
N ARG A 89 -15.98 6.02 10.77
CA ARG A 89 -15.24 7.09 10.07
C ARG A 89 -15.26 6.96 8.56
N MET A 90 -15.92 5.95 8.01
CA MET A 90 -16.00 5.72 6.56
C MET A 90 -17.44 5.81 6.04
N PRO A 91 -18.04 7.03 5.96
CA PRO A 91 -19.45 7.19 5.64
C PRO A 91 -19.83 6.72 4.23
N SER A 92 -18.85 6.55 3.36
CA SER A 92 -19.05 6.12 1.96
C SER A 92 -19.15 4.59 1.81
N VAL A 93 -19.02 3.83 2.89
CA VAL A 93 -19.07 2.36 2.91
C VAL A 93 -20.20 1.92 3.81
N SER A 94 -21.13 1.09 3.29
CA SER A 94 -22.19 0.50 4.10
C SER A 94 -21.65 -0.65 4.95
N LEU A 95 -22.40 -1.02 6.01
CA LEU A 95 -22.06 -2.19 6.82
C LEU A 95 -21.99 -3.46 5.97
N THR A 96 -22.95 -3.67 5.08
CA THR A 96 -22.99 -4.81 4.16
C THR A 96 -21.74 -4.87 3.25
N GLN A 97 -21.30 -3.73 2.71
CA GLN A 97 -20.08 -3.67 1.89
C GLN A 97 -18.82 -4.02 2.70
N CYS A 98 -18.73 -3.52 3.94
CA CYS A 98 -17.61 -3.84 4.80
C CYS A 98 -17.59 -5.31 5.21
N GLU A 99 -18.75 -5.88 5.57
CA GLU A 99 -18.87 -7.30 5.94
C GLU A 99 -18.56 -8.22 4.76
N ALA A 100 -18.99 -7.86 3.55
CA ALA A 100 -18.66 -8.59 2.33
C ALA A 100 -17.15 -8.59 2.03
N ALA A 101 -16.40 -7.61 2.52
CA ALA A 101 -14.94 -7.61 2.40
C ALA A 101 -14.26 -8.71 3.22
N GLN A 102 -14.93 -9.28 4.22
CA GLN A 102 -14.45 -10.39 5.07
C GLN A 102 -13.04 -10.12 5.61
N LEU A 103 -12.84 -8.97 6.23
CA LEU A 103 -11.56 -8.58 6.81
C LEU A 103 -11.17 -9.49 7.98
N VAL A 104 -9.91 -9.92 8.00
CA VAL A 104 -9.35 -10.82 9.02
C VAL A 104 -8.31 -10.05 9.85
N PRO A 105 -8.30 -10.19 11.19
CA PRO A 105 -7.22 -9.64 12.01
C PRO A 105 -5.90 -10.28 11.63
N SER A 106 -4.88 -9.46 11.42
CA SER A 106 -3.53 -9.93 11.05
C SER A 106 -2.70 -10.46 12.22
N GLY A 107 -3.19 -10.28 13.44
CA GLY A 107 -2.42 -10.51 14.68
C GLY A 107 -1.61 -9.29 15.12
N ALA A 108 -1.37 -8.32 14.25
CA ALA A 108 -0.72 -7.06 14.61
C ALA A 108 -1.75 -6.01 15.06
N VAL A 109 -1.29 -5.06 15.88
CA VAL A 109 -2.11 -3.98 16.41
C VAL A 109 -1.40 -2.63 16.23
N SER A 110 -2.18 -1.55 16.20
CA SER A 110 -1.69 -0.17 16.21
C SER A 110 -1.11 0.22 17.58
N VAL A 111 -0.59 1.44 17.69
CA VAL A 111 -0.11 1.98 18.98
C VAL A 111 -1.16 1.92 20.07
N LYS A 112 -2.44 2.17 19.77
CA LYS A 112 -3.55 2.09 20.74
C LYS A 112 -4.18 0.70 20.87
N GLY A 113 -3.59 -0.33 20.26
CA GLY A 113 -4.08 -1.69 20.33
C GLY A 113 -5.24 -2.01 19.39
N VAL A 114 -5.53 -1.15 18.41
CA VAL A 114 -6.55 -1.44 17.38
C VAL A 114 -5.97 -2.49 16.43
N PRO A 115 -6.69 -3.61 16.17
CA PRO A 115 -6.20 -4.63 15.26
C PRO A 115 -5.98 -4.08 13.84
N LEU A 116 -4.88 -4.51 13.20
CA LEU A 116 -4.63 -4.28 11.79
C LEU A 116 -5.25 -5.43 11.00
N TYR A 117 -6.07 -5.09 10.02
CA TYR A 117 -6.86 -6.05 9.26
C TYR A 117 -6.30 -6.23 7.86
N VAL A 118 -6.41 -7.45 7.36
CA VAL A 118 -6.03 -7.83 6.00
C VAL A 118 -7.19 -8.56 5.31
N ARG A 119 -7.16 -8.58 3.99
CA ARG A 119 -7.96 -9.46 3.15
C ARG A 119 -7.10 -10.04 2.05
N ASP A 120 -7.04 -11.35 1.97
CA ASP A 120 -6.46 -12.07 0.84
C ASP A 120 -7.58 -12.49 -0.12
N VAL A 121 -7.40 -12.21 -1.40
CA VAL A 121 -8.18 -12.76 -2.50
C VAL A 121 -7.20 -13.55 -3.35
N PRO A 122 -7.14 -14.89 -3.16
CA PRO A 122 -6.20 -15.73 -3.89
C PRO A 122 -6.56 -15.78 -5.37
N ALA A 123 -5.55 -16.00 -6.22
CA ALA A 123 -5.78 -16.30 -7.62
C ALA A 123 -6.71 -17.51 -7.74
N PRO A 124 -7.61 -17.53 -8.75
CA PRO A 124 -8.47 -18.68 -9.01
C PRO A 124 -7.62 -19.94 -9.17
N THR A 125 -7.96 -20.99 -8.43
CA THR A 125 -7.35 -22.30 -8.66
C THR A 125 -7.84 -22.81 -10.00
N LEU A 126 -6.97 -22.98 -10.96
CA LEU A 126 -7.29 -23.69 -12.19
C LEU A 126 -7.59 -25.16 -11.83
N THR A 127 -8.81 -25.41 -11.39
CA THR A 127 -9.30 -26.78 -11.30
C THR A 127 -9.42 -27.26 -12.75
N THR A 128 -8.46 -28.06 -13.19
CA THR A 128 -8.57 -28.84 -14.42
C THR A 128 -9.66 -29.90 -14.23
N ALA A 129 -10.92 -29.49 -14.14
CA ALA A 129 -12.05 -30.29 -14.42
C ALA A 129 -12.05 -30.52 -15.94
N PHE A 130 -11.15 -31.40 -16.39
CA PHE A 130 -11.12 -31.88 -17.76
C PHE A 130 -12.39 -32.66 -17.98
N THR A 131 -13.42 -32.02 -18.50
CA THR A 131 -14.57 -32.71 -19.06
C THR A 131 -14.12 -33.21 -20.44
N PRO A 132 -13.99 -34.53 -20.68
CA PRO A 132 -13.58 -35.04 -21.97
C PRO A 132 -14.58 -34.55 -23.04
N GLY A 133 -14.12 -33.79 -24.03
CA GLY A 133 -14.93 -33.37 -25.18
C GLY A 133 -15.15 -31.85 -25.33
N LYS A 134 -14.67 -31.00 -24.45
CA LYS A 134 -14.61 -29.53 -24.69
C LYS A 134 -13.16 -29.08 -24.79
N SER A 135 -12.82 -28.37 -25.86
CA SER A 135 -11.54 -27.74 -26.05
C SER A 135 -11.27 -26.80 -24.86
N ALA A 136 -10.10 -26.91 -24.22
CA ALA A 136 -9.69 -26.00 -23.15
C ALA A 136 -9.71 -24.57 -23.71
N PRO A 137 -10.16 -23.56 -22.91
CA PRO A 137 -10.06 -22.19 -23.33
C PRO A 137 -8.58 -21.84 -23.55
N PRO A 138 -8.24 -21.02 -24.58
CA PRO A 138 -6.85 -20.73 -24.96
C PRO A 138 -6.03 -19.94 -23.92
N SER A 139 -6.60 -19.57 -22.78
CA SER A 139 -5.97 -18.78 -21.72
C SER A 139 -5.67 -19.56 -20.44
N ALA A 140 -5.57 -20.89 -20.50
CA ALA A 140 -5.06 -21.64 -19.35
C ALA A 140 -3.59 -21.28 -19.15
N LEU A 141 -3.26 -20.62 -18.04
CA LEU A 141 -1.87 -20.43 -17.60
C LEU A 141 -1.15 -21.78 -17.64
N LYS A 142 0.08 -21.77 -18.13
CA LYS A 142 0.92 -22.95 -18.02
C LYS A 142 1.04 -23.29 -16.52
N PRO A 143 0.95 -24.57 -16.13
CA PRO A 143 0.94 -24.99 -14.72
C PRO A 143 2.16 -24.56 -13.89
N THR A 144 3.15 -23.91 -14.50
CA THR A 144 4.42 -23.48 -13.90
C THR A 144 4.47 -21.99 -13.56
N GLU A 145 3.47 -21.17 -13.93
CA GLU A 145 3.50 -19.74 -13.64
C GLU A 145 2.82 -19.44 -12.30
N GLN A 146 3.61 -18.92 -11.36
CA GLN A 146 3.08 -18.44 -10.09
C GLN A 146 2.18 -17.21 -10.35
N PRO A 147 1.04 -17.08 -9.63
CA PRO A 147 0.21 -15.90 -9.77
C PRO A 147 0.98 -14.64 -9.35
N MET A 148 0.70 -13.53 -10.02
CA MET A 148 1.23 -12.23 -9.61
C MET A 148 0.70 -11.87 -8.22
N HIS A 149 1.56 -11.35 -7.35
CA HIS A 149 1.20 -10.88 -6.01
C HIS A 149 1.05 -9.36 -6.00
N VAL A 150 -0.12 -8.87 -5.63
CA VAL A 150 -0.38 -7.42 -5.53
C VAL A 150 -0.81 -7.05 -4.11
N LEU A 151 -0.06 -6.12 -3.50
CA LEU A 151 -0.34 -5.57 -2.18
C LEU A 151 -1.00 -4.21 -2.32
N ILE A 152 -2.24 -4.06 -1.83
CA ILE A 152 -2.98 -2.80 -1.87
C ILE A 152 -3.13 -2.24 -0.45
N VAL A 153 -2.68 -1.01 -0.25
CA VAL A 153 -2.65 -0.34 1.06
C VAL A 153 -3.46 0.94 1.01
N GLY A 154 -4.38 1.11 1.95
CA GLY A 154 -5.15 2.32 2.14
C GLY A 154 -4.89 2.96 3.51
N ALA A 155 -5.25 4.23 3.62
CA ALA A 155 -5.20 5.02 4.86
C ALA A 155 -3.91 4.82 5.68
N ILE A 156 -2.76 4.94 5.00
CA ILE A 156 -1.46 5.13 5.67
C ILE A 156 -1.46 6.47 6.43
N HIS A 157 -2.21 7.44 5.92
CA HIS A 157 -2.61 8.65 6.62
C HIS A 157 -4.06 8.51 7.07
N GLY A 158 -4.29 8.66 8.36
CA GLY A 158 -5.60 8.39 8.94
C GLY A 158 -6.69 9.40 8.57
N ASP A 159 -6.34 10.61 8.14
CA ASP A 159 -7.29 11.64 7.71
C ASP A 159 -7.71 11.51 6.23
N GLU A 160 -7.19 10.54 5.51
CA GLU A 160 -7.53 10.24 4.11
C GLU A 160 -8.60 9.14 4.04
N LEU A 161 -9.82 9.44 4.52
CA LEU A 161 -10.91 8.46 4.70
C LEU A 161 -11.33 7.76 3.41
N THR A 162 -11.23 8.47 2.28
CA THR A 162 -11.56 7.93 0.95
C THR A 162 -10.58 6.86 0.50
N ALA A 163 -9.33 6.92 0.95
CA ALA A 163 -8.33 5.90 0.65
C ALA A 163 -8.75 4.53 1.23
N ALA A 164 -9.18 4.48 2.49
CA ALA A 164 -9.73 3.27 3.09
C ALA A 164 -10.97 2.76 2.36
N SER A 165 -11.87 3.69 2.01
CA SER A 165 -13.13 3.35 1.33
C SER A 165 -12.91 2.81 -0.08
N LEU A 166 -11.92 3.33 -0.83
CA LEU A 166 -11.55 2.81 -2.15
C LEU A 166 -11.08 1.37 -2.05
N VAL A 167 -10.16 1.10 -1.11
CA VAL A 167 -9.61 -0.25 -0.93
C VAL A 167 -10.71 -1.25 -0.59
N LEU A 168 -11.67 -0.90 0.29
CA LEU A 168 -12.81 -1.77 0.58
C LEU A 168 -13.68 -2.06 -0.65
N ARG A 169 -13.90 -1.06 -1.51
CA ARG A 169 -14.64 -1.27 -2.77
C ARG A 169 -13.87 -2.14 -3.76
N TRP A 170 -12.56 -2.02 -3.81
CA TRP A 170 -11.72 -2.81 -4.69
C TRP A 170 -11.59 -4.27 -4.26
N ILE A 171 -11.75 -4.59 -2.97
CA ILE A 171 -11.88 -5.97 -2.52
C ILE A 171 -13.06 -6.67 -3.22
N ALA A 172 -14.22 -6.00 -3.32
CA ALA A 172 -15.38 -6.55 -3.99
C ALA A 172 -15.16 -6.75 -5.50
N LEU A 173 -14.42 -5.86 -6.16
CA LEU A 173 -14.05 -6.01 -7.58
C LEU A 173 -13.08 -7.18 -7.76
N ALA A 174 -12.04 -7.29 -6.94
CA ALA A 174 -11.07 -8.39 -6.99
C ALA A 174 -11.69 -9.77 -6.75
N GLN A 175 -12.75 -9.84 -5.94
CA GLN A 175 -13.50 -11.08 -5.72
C GLN A 175 -14.32 -11.54 -6.95
N GLN A 176 -14.57 -10.64 -7.89
CA GLN A 176 -15.45 -10.87 -9.03
C GLN A 176 -14.70 -11.01 -10.35
N ASP A 177 -13.50 -10.43 -10.48
CA ASP A 177 -12.81 -10.31 -11.76
C ASP A 177 -12.15 -11.61 -12.25
N GLY A 178 -11.93 -12.59 -11.36
CA GLY A 178 -11.34 -13.89 -11.72
C GLY A 178 -9.91 -13.81 -12.27
N MET A 179 -9.20 -12.70 -12.04
CA MET A 179 -7.83 -12.49 -12.53
C MET A 179 -6.85 -13.47 -11.89
N PRO A 180 -5.79 -13.92 -12.60
CA PRO A 180 -4.76 -14.80 -12.07
C PRO A 180 -3.78 -14.04 -11.16
N VAL A 181 -4.32 -13.29 -10.22
CA VAL A 181 -3.61 -12.43 -9.28
C VAL A 181 -3.97 -12.81 -7.86
N HIS A 182 -2.97 -12.97 -7.01
CA HIS A 182 -3.17 -13.06 -5.58
C HIS A 182 -3.11 -11.64 -5.00
N TRP A 183 -4.27 -11.14 -4.60
CA TRP A 183 -4.40 -9.84 -4.00
C TRP A 183 -4.30 -9.93 -2.48
N ARG A 184 -3.51 -9.03 -1.88
CA ARG A 184 -3.55 -8.75 -0.44
C ARG A 184 -3.91 -7.30 -0.21
N PHE A 185 -4.95 -7.08 0.58
CA PHE A 185 -5.45 -5.75 0.93
C PHE A 185 -5.19 -5.43 2.39
N VAL A 186 -4.71 -4.21 2.65
CA VAL A 186 -4.62 -3.58 3.96
C VAL A 186 -5.45 -2.29 3.89
N PRO A 187 -6.77 -2.33 4.17
CA PRO A 187 -7.64 -1.18 3.94
C PRO A 187 -7.30 0.04 4.80
N VAL A 188 -6.83 -0.21 6.02
CA VAL A 188 -6.48 0.86 6.98
C VAL A 188 -5.16 0.51 7.67
N LEU A 189 -4.09 1.17 7.25
CA LEU A 189 -2.79 0.99 7.90
C LEU A 189 -2.68 1.79 9.20
N ASN A 190 -3.32 2.97 9.26
CA ASN A 190 -3.31 3.87 10.42
C ASN A 190 -4.70 4.00 11.07
N PRO A 191 -5.17 2.97 11.79
CA PRO A 191 -6.48 3.02 12.41
C PRO A 191 -6.55 4.05 13.55
N ASP A 192 -5.46 4.32 14.25
CA ASP A 192 -5.43 5.31 15.33
C ASP A 192 -5.66 6.72 14.80
N GLY A 193 -5.02 7.07 13.68
CA GLY A 193 -5.22 8.35 13.01
C GLY A 193 -6.62 8.46 12.40
N LEU A 194 -7.13 7.38 11.80
CA LEU A 194 -8.47 7.35 11.19
C LEU A 194 -9.57 7.53 12.25
N LEU A 195 -9.44 6.90 13.41
CA LEU A 195 -10.44 6.93 14.48
C LEU A 195 -10.32 8.17 15.38
N ALA A 196 -9.25 8.94 15.28
CA ALA A 196 -9.09 10.19 16.02
C ALA A 196 -10.20 11.21 15.67
N GLN A 197 -10.47 12.14 16.59
CA GLN A 197 -11.47 13.20 16.40
C GLN A 197 -10.83 14.56 16.71
N PRO A 198 -10.55 15.35 15.68
CA PRO A 198 -10.64 15.05 14.25
C PRO A 198 -9.66 13.95 13.83
N ALA A 199 -9.92 13.30 12.67
CA ALA A 199 -8.97 12.35 12.10
C ALA A 199 -7.62 13.02 11.81
N THR A 200 -6.52 12.26 11.97
CA THR A 200 -5.16 12.80 11.84
C THR A 200 -4.36 12.03 10.79
N ARG A 201 -3.47 12.73 10.11
CA ARG A 201 -2.51 12.12 9.17
C ARG A 201 -1.61 11.10 9.87
N VAL A 202 -1.08 11.49 11.02
CA VAL A 202 -0.09 10.74 11.80
C VAL A 202 -0.74 9.66 12.67
N ASN A 203 0.04 8.70 13.12
CA ASN A 203 -0.42 7.69 14.08
C ASN A 203 -0.55 8.27 15.51
N ALA A 204 -0.89 7.43 16.49
CA ALA A 204 -1.08 7.88 17.88
C ALA A 204 0.17 8.44 18.57
N ARG A 205 1.37 8.19 18.01
CA ARG A 205 2.63 8.78 18.50
C ARG A 205 3.03 10.03 17.73
N GLY A 206 2.20 10.53 16.82
CA GLY A 206 2.48 11.69 16.00
C GLY A 206 3.46 11.41 14.85
N VAL A 207 3.67 10.16 14.46
CA VAL A 207 4.57 9.78 13.36
C VAL A 207 3.82 9.70 12.05
N ASP A 208 4.36 10.34 11.01
CA ASP A 208 3.97 10.13 9.62
C ASP A 208 4.48 8.76 9.16
N LEU A 209 3.58 7.77 9.08
CA LEU A 209 3.94 6.41 8.70
C LEU A 209 4.56 6.33 7.31
N ASN A 210 4.18 7.25 6.39
CA ASN A 210 4.76 7.36 5.05
C ASN A 210 6.11 8.15 5.04
N ARG A 211 6.76 8.26 6.19
CA ARG A 211 8.13 8.76 6.41
C ARG A 211 8.95 7.82 7.32
N ASN A 212 8.36 6.67 7.68
CA ASN A 212 8.94 5.77 8.69
C ASN A 212 9.50 4.46 8.14
N PHE A 213 9.57 4.30 6.79
CA PHE A 213 10.18 3.11 6.17
C PHE A 213 11.71 3.22 6.07
N PRO A 214 12.44 2.07 6.09
CA PRO A 214 13.91 2.04 6.12
C PRO A 214 14.51 2.28 4.74
N THR A 215 14.43 3.51 4.25
CA THR A 215 15.11 3.92 3.02
C THR A 215 16.62 4.09 3.24
N PRO A 216 17.46 3.91 2.23
CA PRO A 216 18.89 4.21 2.34
C PRO A 216 19.11 5.65 2.85
N GLY A 217 20.04 5.81 3.75
CA GLY A 217 20.35 7.12 4.33
C GLY A 217 19.29 7.71 5.27
N TRP A 218 18.25 6.98 5.63
CA TRP A 218 17.12 7.49 6.41
C TRP A 218 17.56 8.29 7.68
N ALA A 219 18.54 7.76 8.40
CA ALA A 219 18.98 8.37 9.68
C ALA A 219 19.55 9.79 9.50
N GLN A 220 20.13 10.07 8.35
CA GLN A 220 20.64 11.38 7.97
C GLN A 220 19.58 12.21 7.25
N ASP A 221 18.87 11.62 6.29
CA ASP A 221 18.04 12.36 5.34
C ASP A 221 16.65 12.70 5.89
N ALA A 222 16.01 11.78 6.61
CA ALA A 222 14.64 12.00 7.08
C ALA A 222 14.52 13.11 8.12
N PRO A 223 15.41 13.23 9.13
CA PRO A 223 15.40 14.36 10.06
C PRO A 223 15.70 15.69 9.36
N VAL A 224 16.69 15.71 8.45
CA VAL A 224 17.06 16.92 7.71
C VAL A 224 15.92 17.35 6.79
N TYR A 225 15.28 16.42 6.09
CA TYR A 225 14.11 16.71 5.27
C TYR A 225 12.99 17.31 6.12
N TRP A 226 12.65 16.68 7.24
CA TRP A 226 11.63 17.18 8.15
C TRP A 226 11.94 18.59 8.66
N GLU A 227 13.20 18.84 9.08
CA GLU A 227 13.60 20.16 9.58
C GLU A 227 13.63 21.24 8.49
N LYS A 228 14.29 20.95 7.37
CA LYS A 228 14.63 21.97 6.36
C LYS A 228 13.52 22.14 5.32
N ARG A 229 12.92 21.05 4.86
CA ARG A 229 11.91 21.09 3.78
C ARG A 229 10.49 21.26 4.32
N THR A 230 10.16 20.64 5.43
CA THR A 230 8.82 20.74 6.03
C THR A 230 8.72 21.76 7.16
N ARG A 231 9.82 22.43 7.51
CA ARG A 231 9.89 23.40 8.62
C ARG A 231 9.40 22.81 9.95
N ARG A 232 9.71 21.55 10.19
CA ARG A 232 9.29 20.78 11.37
C ARG A 232 7.76 20.64 11.49
N ASP A 233 7.05 20.60 10.37
CA ASP A 233 5.61 20.30 10.38
C ASP A 233 5.35 19.00 11.17
N PRO A 234 4.60 19.06 12.29
CA PRO A 234 4.36 17.87 13.12
C PRO A 234 3.58 16.77 12.36
N ARG A 235 2.85 17.13 11.32
CA ARG A 235 2.16 16.16 10.47
C ARG A 235 3.10 15.33 9.60
N ARG A 236 4.37 15.72 9.49
CA ARG A 236 5.39 15.09 8.64
C ARG A 236 6.58 14.54 9.41
N TRP A 237 6.42 14.39 10.73
CA TRP A 237 7.51 13.87 11.57
C TRP A 237 7.78 12.38 11.26
N PRO A 238 9.02 12.02 10.89
CA PRO A 238 9.37 10.66 10.46
C PRO A 238 9.51 9.65 11.60
N GLY A 239 9.40 10.07 12.85
CA GLY A 239 9.68 9.25 14.02
C GLY A 239 11.15 9.32 14.46
N LYS A 240 11.50 8.57 15.50
CA LYS A 240 12.86 8.56 16.09
C LYS A 240 13.85 7.72 15.29
N GLN A 241 13.36 6.69 14.62
CA GLN A 241 14.13 5.76 13.80
C GLN A 241 13.20 5.10 12.76
N PRO A 242 13.75 4.54 11.67
CA PRO A 242 12.92 3.81 10.71
C PRO A 242 12.27 2.62 11.40
N LEU A 243 11.05 2.32 10.99
CA LEU A 243 10.24 1.26 11.60
C LEU A 243 10.08 1.39 13.11
N SER A 244 10.02 2.63 13.65
CA SER A 244 9.72 2.84 15.08
C SER A 244 8.28 2.44 15.42
N GLU A 245 7.37 2.49 14.44
CA GLU A 245 5.95 2.34 14.67
C GLU A 245 5.46 0.90 14.37
N PRO A 246 4.49 0.37 15.16
CA PRO A 246 3.96 -0.97 14.93
C PRO A 246 3.30 -1.11 13.54
N GLU A 247 2.64 -0.07 13.05
CA GLU A 247 1.96 -0.04 11.75
C GLU A 247 2.98 -0.15 10.59
N SER A 248 4.06 0.61 10.63
CA SER A 248 5.11 0.53 9.61
C SER A 248 5.89 -0.78 9.67
N LYS A 249 6.14 -1.32 10.87
CA LYS A 249 6.70 -2.67 11.05
C LYS A 249 5.80 -3.74 10.46
N PHE A 250 4.49 -3.62 10.69
CA PHE A 250 3.50 -4.55 10.15
C PHE A 250 3.56 -4.55 8.62
N LEU A 251 3.46 -3.38 7.96
CA LEU A 251 3.48 -3.32 6.50
C LEU A 251 4.82 -3.81 5.92
N HIS A 252 5.93 -3.47 6.57
CA HIS A 252 7.25 -3.98 6.20
C HIS A 252 7.32 -5.52 6.27
N ALA A 253 6.75 -6.13 7.32
CA ALA A 253 6.66 -7.57 7.46
C ALA A 253 5.73 -8.19 6.40
N GLN A 254 4.60 -7.54 6.07
CA GLN A 254 3.72 -7.97 4.98
C GLN A 254 4.45 -7.99 3.63
N MET A 255 5.23 -6.97 3.32
CA MET A 255 6.05 -6.93 2.11
C MET A 255 7.06 -8.09 2.07
N ALA A 256 7.71 -8.40 3.19
CA ALA A 256 8.69 -9.48 3.27
C ALA A 256 8.06 -10.88 3.13
N GLN A 257 6.88 -11.10 3.73
CA GLN A 257 6.18 -12.39 3.74
C GLN A 257 5.41 -12.65 2.44
N PHE A 258 4.67 -11.66 1.98
CA PHE A 258 3.81 -11.76 0.80
C PHE A 258 4.60 -11.64 -0.50
N LYS A 259 5.77 -10.96 -0.49
CA LYS A 259 6.65 -10.74 -1.65
C LYS A 259 5.87 -10.17 -2.84
N PRO A 260 5.30 -8.97 -2.71
CA PRO A 260 4.50 -8.39 -3.78
C PRO A 260 5.36 -8.10 -5.01
N ASP A 261 4.79 -8.34 -6.20
CA ASP A 261 5.32 -7.91 -7.50
C ASP A 261 4.91 -6.47 -7.82
N LEU A 262 3.85 -5.99 -7.15
CA LEU A 262 3.31 -4.64 -7.27
C LEU A 262 2.72 -4.19 -5.93
N ILE A 263 2.95 -2.94 -5.58
CA ILE A 263 2.28 -2.27 -4.46
C ILE A 263 1.38 -1.16 -5.03
N VAL A 264 0.14 -1.07 -4.53
CA VAL A 264 -0.75 0.07 -4.78
C VAL A 264 -0.99 0.78 -3.46
N SER A 265 -0.56 2.03 -3.36
CA SER A 265 -0.74 2.88 -2.19
C SER A 265 -1.83 3.92 -2.48
N VAL A 266 -2.90 3.91 -1.68
CA VAL A 266 -4.03 4.81 -1.89
C VAL A 266 -4.00 5.95 -0.89
N HIS A 267 -4.02 7.17 -1.42
CA HIS A 267 -3.92 8.45 -0.73
C HIS A 267 -5.00 9.43 -1.18
N ALA A 268 -5.00 10.63 -0.59
CA ALA A 268 -5.76 11.81 -0.94
C ALA A 268 -5.06 13.05 -0.32
N PRO A 269 -5.26 14.31 -0.78
CA PRO A 269 -6.33 14.76 -1.70
C PRO A 269 -5.83 15.35 -3.04
N TYR A 270 -4.68 14.96 -3.58
CA TYR A 270 -4.05 15.70 -4.69
C TYR A 270 -4.69 15.49 -6.07
N GLY A 271 -5.46 14.43 -6.29
CA GLY A 271 -6.16 14.18 -7.55
C GLY A 271 -5.24 13.76 -8.69
N VAL A 272 -4.12 13.09 -8.41
CA VAL A 272 -3.11 12.66 -9.38
C VAL A 272 -2.77 11.17 -9.21
N LEU A 273 -2.03 10.64 -10.16
CA LEU A 273 -1.38 9.34 -10.10
C LEU A 273 0.12 9.57 -9.97
N ASP A 274 0.79 8.88 -9.04
CA ASP A 274 2.23 8.87 -8.90
C ASP A 274 2.79 7.46 -9.02
N PHE A 275 4.07 7.33 -9.35
CA PHE A 275 4.69 6.04 -9.60
C PHE A 275 6.17 6.05 -9.22
N ASP A 276 6.56 5.06 -8.43
CA ASP A 276 7.95 4.77 -8.11
C ASP A 276 8.30 3.34 -8.52
N GLY A 277 9.32 3.15 -9.33
CA GLY A 277 9.77 1.82 -9.71
C GLY A 277 10.45 1.76 -11.07
N PRO A 278 10.97 0.56 -11.44
CA PRO A 278 11.72 0.38 -12.68
C PRO A 278 10.85 0.17 -13.93
N GLN A 279 9.54 -0.10 -13.77
CA GLN A 279 8.63 -0.33 -14.88
C GLN A 279 8.17 0.97 -15.54
N VAL A 280 7.61 0.86 -16.75
CA VAL A 280 6.92 1.99 -17.39
C VAL A 280 5.65 2.29 -16.58
N PRO A 281 5.48 3.52 -16.07
CA PRO A 281 4.33 3.88 -15.26
C PRO A 281 3.02 3.82 -16.05
N PRO A 282 1.88 3.61 -15.38
CA PRO A 282 0.58 3.86 -16.01
C PRO A 282 0.43 5.36 -16.30
N GLU A 283 0.01 5.68 -17.52
CA GLU A 283 -0.21 7.07 -17.93
C GLU A 283 -1.35 7.71 -17.13
N ARG A 284 -2.39 6.92 -16.85
CA ARG A 284 -3.55 7.34 -16.05
C ARG A 284 -4.28 6.15 -15.42
N LEU A 285 -5.04 6.40 -14.36
CA LEU A 285 -6.05 5.50 -13.80
C LEU A 285 -7.38 6.26 -13.64
N GLY A 286 -8.40 5.90 -14.39
CA GLY A 286 -9.63 6.68 -14.46
C GLY A 286 -9.37 8.10 -14.94
N ARG A 287 -9.61 9.08 -14.07
CA ARG A 287 -9.33 10.51 -14.35
C ARG A 287 -8.02 11.01 -13.76
N LEU A 288 -7.32 10.18 -13.02
CA LEU A 288 -6.05 10.54 -12.42
C LEU A 288 -4.94 10.36 -13.45
N TRP A 289 -4.28 11.44 -13.80
CA TRP A 289 -3.13 11.45 -14.70
C TRP A 289 -1.84 11.34 -13.91
N LEU A 290 -0.83 10.74 -14.55
CA LEU A 290 0.51 10.65 -13.97
C LEU A 290 1.08 12.06 -13.79
N ASP A 291 1.37 12.39 -12.52
CA ASP A 291 2.07 13.61 -12.12
C ASP A 291 2.91 13.28 -10.90
N GLN A 292 4.22 13.21 -11.08
CA GLN A 292 5.14 12.71 -10.06
C GLN A 292 5.16 13.65 -8.86
N VAL A 293 4.68 13.15 -7.73
CA VAL A 293 4.69 13.88 -6.44
C VAL A 293 6.09 13.96 -5.85
N GLY A 294 6.93 12.97 -6.19
CA GLY A 294 8.34 12.93 -5.82
C GLY A 294 8.68 11.90 -4.74
N VAL A 295 10.00 11.67 -4.61
CA VAL A 295 10.59 10.66 -3.73
C VAL A 295 10.99 11.30 -2.41
N PHE A 296 10.54 10.76 -1.30
CA PHE A 296 10.79 11.30 0.04
C PHE A 296 11.48 10.29 0.95
N PRO A 297 12.44 10.72 1.81
CA PRO A 297 13.04 9.83 2.80
C PRO A 297 11.98 9.15 3.67
N GLY A 298 12.03 7.82 3.75
CA GLY A 298 11.12 7.02 4.54
C GLY A 298 9.72 6.83 3.96
N SER A 299 9.43 7.28 2.72
CA SER A 299 8.15 6.99 2.06
C SER A 299 8.08 5.54 1.56
N LEU A 300 6.85 5.03 1.42
CA LEU A 300 6.62 3.69 0.86
C LEU A 300 7.07 3.61 -0.60
N GLY A 301 6.85 4.66 -1.40
CA GLY A 301 7.31 4.75 -2.79
C GLY A 301 8.83 4.66 -2.87
N HIS A 302 9.56 5.45 -2.06
CA HIS A 302 11.03 5.36 -1.99
C HIS A 302 11.50 3.97 -1.54
N TYR A 303 10.90 3.44 -0.48
CA TYR A 303 11.29 2.14 0.07
C TYR A 303 10.97 0.99 -0.90
N GLY A 304 9.71 0.89 -1.36
CA GLY A 304 9.27 -0.18 -2.26
C GLY A 304 9.80 0.00 -3.67
N GLY A 305 9.54 1.15 -4.29
CA GLY A 305 9.83 1.41 -5.70
C GLY A 305 11.31 1.61 -5.98
N VAL A 306 11.91 2.60 -5.31
CA VAL A 306 13.30 2.99 -5.62
C VAL A 306 14.32 2.04 -4.99
N HIS A 307 14.14 1.72 -3.69
CA HIS A 307 15.14 0.91 -2.98
C HIS A 307 14.99 -0.59 -3.21
N ARG A 308 13.74 -1.11 -3.19
CA ARG A 308 13.48 -2.55 -3.33
C ARG A 308 13.20 -2.98 -4.77
N GLY A 309 13.01 -2.05 -5.70
CA GLY A 309 12.66 -2.33 -7.09
C GLY A 309 11.27 -2.96 -7.27
N ILE A 310 10.40 -2.88 -6.26
CA ILE A 310 9.01 -3.30 -6.32
C ILE A 310 8.19 -2.09 -6.74
N PRO A 311 7.58 -2.06 -7.94
CA PRO A 311 6.84 -0.89 -8.39
C PRO A 311 5.74 -0.50 -7.39
N VAL A 312 5.63 0.79 -7.13
CA VAL A 312 4.61 1.39 -6.28
C VAL A 312 3.78 2.35 -7.13
N VAL A 313 2.52 2.00 -7.35
CA VAL A 313 1.51 2.90 -7.91
C VAL A 313 0.87 3.65 -6.76
N THR A 314 1.03 4.96 -6.71
CA THR A 314 0.40 5.81 -5.71
C THR A 314 -0.80 6.52 -6.32
N ILE A 315 -1.98 6.22 -5.79
CA ILE A 315 -3.24 6.85 -6.18
C ILE A 315 -3.53 7.97 -5.19
N GLU A 316 -3.53 9.19 -5.65
CA GLU A 316 -3.96 10.36 -4.91
C GLU A 316 -5.39 10.73 -5.33
N LEU A 317 -6.38 10.33 -4.54
CA LEU A 317 -7.78 10.70 -4.79
C LEU A 317 -7.96 12.22 -4.67
N PRO A 318 -8.92 12.84 -5.40
CA PRO A 318 -9.07 14.30 -5.38
C PRO A 318 -9.62 14.87 -4.07
N HIS A 319 -10.20 14.02 -3.19
CA HIS A 319 -10.76 14.46 -1.91
C HIS A 319 -10.57 13.42 -0.81
N ALA A 320 -10.12 13.85 0.37
CA ALA A 320 -9.90 12.97 1.52
C ALA A 320 -11.21 12.43 2.15
N GLN A 321 -12.36 13.11 1.94
CA GLN A 321 -13.63 12.76 2.59
C GLN A 321 -14.80 12.51 1.63
N LYS A 322 -14.66 12.84 0.34
CA LYS A 322 -15.69 12.66 -0.68
C LYS A 322 -15.26 11.64 -1.73
N MET A 323 -15.88 10.48 -1.69
CA MET A 323 -15.57 9.41 -2.65
C MET A 323 -15.86 9.78 -4.10
N PRO A 324 -15.03 9.34 -5.05
CA PRO A 324 -15.36 9.32 -6.46
C PRO A 324 -16.66 8.51 -6.71
N ARG A 325 -17.34 8.82 -7.83
CA ARG A 325 -18.52 8.07 -8.25
C ARG A 325 -18.16 6.60 -8.53
N HIS A 326 -19.13 5.69 -8.39
CA HIS A 326 -18.91 4.26 -8.60
C HIS A 326 -18.24 3.96 -9.96
N ALA A 327 -18.73 4.56 -11.04
CA ALA A 327 -18.13 4.38 -12.37
C ALA A 327 -16.66 4.80 -12.45
N GLU A 328 -16.24 5.79 -11.66
CA GLU A 328 -14.85 6.24 -11.62
C GLU A 328 -13.96 5.28 -10.82
N VAL A 329 -14.49 4.75 -9.70
CA VAL A 329 -13.83 3.70 -8.92
C VAL A 329 -13.58 2.46 -9.79
N THR A 330 -14.58 2.04 -10.57
CA THR A 330 -14.48 0.90 -11.51
C THR A 330 -13.53 1.22 -12.67
N ALA A 331 -13.54 2.45 -13.18
CA ALA A 331 -12.63 2.85 -14.26
C ALA A 331 -11.17 2.79 -13.80
N MET A 332 -10.84 3.29 -12.61
CA MET A 332 -9.48 3.17 -12.04
C MET A 332 -9.05 1.71 -11.89
N TRP A 333 -9.93 0.83 -11.41
CA TRP A 333 -9.67 -0.60 -11.30
C TRP A 333 -9.35 -1.23 -12.66
N ASN A 334 -10.22 -1.01 -13.66
CA ASN A 334 -10.04 -1.55 -15.00
C ASN A 334 -8.78 -1.03 -15.70
N ASP A 335 -8.42 0.24 -15.48
CA ASP A 335 -7.18 0.81 -16.02
C ASP A 335 -5.95 0.16 -15.36
N LEU A 336 -5.98 -0.08 -14.05
CA LEU A 336 -4.93 -0.80 -13.33
C LEU A 336 -4.76 -2.22 -13.89
N LEU A 337 -5.84 -2.97 -14.08
CA LEU A 337 -5.78 -4.31 -14.65
C LEU A 337 -5.22 -4.31 -16.08
N ARG A 338 -5.62 -3.36 -16.93
CA ARG A 338 -5.07 -3.23 -18.28
C ARG A 338 -3.58 -2.92 -18.27
N TRP A 339 -3.13 -2.02 -17.40
CA TRP A 339 -1.73 -1.71 -17.25
C TRP A 339 -0.92 -2.93 -16.76
N MET A 340 -1.45 -3.65 -15.77
CA MET A 340 -0.83 -4.89 -15.27
C MET A 340 -0.71 -5.93 -16.39
N ALA A 341 -1.77 -6.17 -17.16
CA ALA A 341 -1.77 -7.12 -18.27
C ALA A 341 -0.76 -6.78 -19.38
N ALA A 342 -0.45 -5.50 -19.56
CA ALA A 342 0.56 -5.05 -20.53
C ALA A 342 2.00 -5.26 -20.06
N HIS A 343 2.23 -5.38 -18.73
CA HIS A 343 3.58 -5.40 -18.14
C HIS A 343 3.94 -6.74 -17.49
N TRP A 344 2.97 -7.59 -17.17
CA TRP A 344 3.19 -8.90 -16.57
C TRP A 344 2.50 -9.98 -17.41
N ALA A 345 3.30 -10.90 -17.96
CA ALA A 345 2.79 -11.98 -18.82
C ALA A 345 1.78 -12.91 -18.12
N GLN A 346 1.85 -12.98 -16.78
CA GLN A 346 0.92 -13.77 -15.97
C GLN A 346 -0.49 -13.17 -15.92
N VAL A 347 -0.62 -11.85 -16.15
CA VAL A 347 -1.89 -11.14 -16.07
C VAL A 347 -2.51 -11.07 -17.46
N GLN A 348 -3.41 -12.00 -17.77
CA GLN A 348 -4.17 -11.99 -19.03
C GLN A 348 -5.60 -11.53 -18.74
N LEU A 349 -6.04 -10.48 -19.42
CA LEU A 349 -7.43 -10.03 -19.35
C LEU A 349 -8.33 -11.06 -20.06
N PRO A 350 -9.53 -11.35 -19.52
CA PRO A 350 -10.53 -12.09 -20.25
C PRO A 350 -10.78 -11.41 -21.62
N LEU A 351 -10.71 -12.17 -22.71
CA LEU A 351 -11.08 -11.63 -24.01
C LEU A 351 -12.57 -11.26 -23.97
N PRO A 352 -12.96 -10.09 -24.50
CA PRO A 352 -14.37 -9.80 -24.71
C PRO A 352 -14.96 -10.87 -25.59
N ASP A 353 -16.14 -11.40 -25.20
CA ASP A 353 -16.82 -12.46 -25.91
C ASP A 353 -16.94 -12.11 -27.40
N GLY A 354 -16.19 -12.83 -28.27
CA GLY A 354 -16.32 -12.77 -29.72
C GLY A 354 -15.17 -12.14 -30.52
N GLU A 355 -14.10 -11.64 -29.92
CA GLU A 355 -12.96 -11.10 -30.69
C GLU A 355 -11.80 -12.11 -30.73
N PRO A 356 -11.41 -12.62 -31.94
CA PRO A 356 -10.25 -13.49 -32.04
C PRO A 356 -8.96 -12.74 -31.73
N PRO A 357 -7.91 -13.40 -31.18
CA PRO A 357 -6.65 -12.74 -30.84
C PRO A 357 -6.05 -12.07 -32.09
N ARG A 358 -5.74 -10.78 -31.99
CA ARG A 358 -5.08 -10.03 -33.05
C ARG A 358 -3.71 -10.65 -33.32
N SER A 359 -3.57 -11.27 -34.49
CA SER A 359 -2.29 -11.79 -34.97
C SER A 359 -1.29 -10.62 -35.08
N THR A 360 -0.27 -10.62 -34.22
CA THR A 360 0.92 -9.76 -34.39
C THR A 360 1.70 -10.30 -35.61
N ARG A 361 1.38 -9.85 -36.81
CA ARG A 361 2.28 -9.99 -37.94
C ARG A 361 3.47 -9.05 -37.71
N ARG A 362 4.66 -9.64 -37.68
CA ARG A 362 5.94 -8.93 -37.80
C ARG A 362 6.08 -8.25 -39.15
#